data_50dcd2679f8e30b6d9653b9485a1cb5f
#
_entry.id   50dcd2679f8e30b6d9653b9485a1cb5f
#
_cell.length_a   1.000
_cell.length_b   1.000
_cell.length_c   1.000
_cell.angle_alpha   90.00
_cell.angle_beta   90.00
_cell.angle_gamma   90.00
#
_symmetry.space_group_name_H-M   'P 1'
#
loop_
_entity.id
_entity.type
_entity.pdbx_description
1 polymer ?
#
loop_
_entity_poly.entity_id
_entity_poly.type
_entity_poly.pdbx_seq_one_letter_code
_entity_poly.pdbx_strand_id
1 'polypeptide(L)'
;SIGKDSTVLLWLARKAFFGHVPIPLVHIDTHFKILEMIEYRDALARQWKLEMIYGENVDALCAKDTFPDGNTSRIQCCKNLKTEALKSVLSGDSIRYRMDRQTGNYEPDKNTEPFTGVIVGVRSDEEGSRSKERYFSPRDKNNDWDVADQPAELWNQFKTEFAPGTHVRIHPLQDWTELDIWEYILRENIPVVSLYFNRGNGTRYRSLGCAPCTKPVESTARSVEEIVAELKDGKFSNIA
;
A
#
# COMPACT_ATOMS: atom_id res chain seq x y z
N SER A 1 2.76 0.19 1.79
CA SER A 1 2.48 1.59 1.43
C SER A 1 1.97 2.34 2.65
N ILE A 2 2.20 3.66 2.66
CA ILE A 2 1.81 4.57 3.76
C ILE A 2 0.95 5.71 3.16
N GLY A 3 0.45 5.51 1.97
CA GLY A 3 -0.41 6.47 1.28
C GLY A 3 -1.82 6.52 1.87
N LYS A 4 -2.61 7.51 1.44
CA LYS A 4 -3.98 7.74 1.86
C LYS A 4 -4.86 6.49 1.80
N ASP A 5 -4.77 5.74 0.70
CA ASP A 5 -5.57 4.54 0.48
C ASP A 5 -5.24 3.43 1.49
N SER A 6 -3.94 3.19 1.74
CA SER A 6 -3.50 2.23 2.76
C SER A 6 -3.87 2.65 4.17
N THR A 7 -3.87 3.96 4.45
CA THR A 7 -4.29 4.48 5.77
C THR A 7 -5.79 4.32 5.98
N VAL A 8 -6.61 4.60 4.95
CA VAL A 8 -8.06 4.34 4.98
C VAL A 8 -8.35 2.86 5.17
N LEU A 9 -7.66 1.99 4.43
CA LEU A 9 -7.81 0.55 4.56
C LEU A 9 -7.50 0.07 6.00
N LEU A 10 -6.43 0.59 6.57
CA LEU A 10 -6.04 0.28 7.95
C LEU A 10 -7.06 0.80 8.96
N TRP A 11 -7.64 1.98 8.72
CA TRP A 11 -8.72 2.53 9.54
C TRP A 11 -9.98 1.66 9.49
N LEU A 12 -10.37 1.21 8.29
CA LEU A 12 -11.49 0.27 8.12
C LEU A 12 -11.23 -1.04 8.86
N ALA A 13 -10.02 -1.60 8.78
CA ALA A 13 -9.65 -2.78 9.54
C ALA A 13 -9.80 -2.54 11.05
N ARG A 14 -9.32 -1.40 11.58
CA ARG A 14 -9.50 -1.06 12.99
C ARG A 14 -10.97 -0.97 13.39
N LYS A 15 -11.83 -0.40 12.55
CA LYS A 15 -13.29 -0.35 12.82
C LYS A 15 -13.90 -1.76 12.82
N ALA A 16 -13.54 -2.59 11.84
CA ALA A 16 -14.05 -3.96 11.73
C ALA A 16 -13.67 -4.84 12.94
N PHE A 17 -12.52 -4.58 13.55
CA PHE A 17 -12.01 -5.31 14.71
C PHE A 17 -12.00 -4.48 15.99
N PHE A 18 -12.99 -3.59 16.17
CA PHE A 18 -13.24 -2.86 17.41
C PHE A 18 -12.02 -2.08 17.95
N GLY A 19 -11.30 -1.42 17.08
CA GLY A 19 -10.14 -0.59 17.43
C GLY A 19 -8.79 -1.31 17.42
N HIS A 20 -8.78 -2.59 17.11
CA HIS A 20 -7.59 -3.43 17.00
C HIS A 20 -7.38 -3.92 15.56
N VAL A 21 -6.12 -4.12 15.14
CA VAL A 21 -5.78 -4.77 13.87
C VAL A 21 -5.11 -6.10 14.19
N PRO A 22 -5.82 -7.25 14.03
CA PRO A 22 -5.32 -8.56 14.47
C PRO A 22 -4.31 -9.19 13.50
N ILE A 23 -4.11 -8.59 12.33
CA ILE A 23 -3.22 -9.07 11.27
C ILE A 23 -1.98 -8.18 11.15
N PRO A 24 -0.81 -8.75 10.81
CA PRO A 24 0.40 -7.97 10.64
C PRO A 24 0.35 -7.06 9.42
N LEU A 25 0.99 -5.91 9.53
CA LEU A 25 1.15 -4.94 8.45
C LEU A 25 2.50 -5.14 7.77
N VAL A 26 2.50 -5.55 6.50
CA VAL A 26 3.73 -5.73 5.72
C VAL A 26 4.15 -4.41 5.08
N HIS A 27 5.36 -3.96 5.37
CA HIS A 27 6.01 -2.84 4.70
C HIS A 27 7.18 -3.36 3.86
N ILE A 28 7.12 -3.12 2.56
CA ILE A 28 8.26 -3.39 1.67
C ILE A 28 9.11 -2.13 1.62
N ASP A 29 10.31 -2.22 2.20
CA ASP A 29 11.28 -1.14 2.19
C ASP A 29 12.12 -1.19 0.90
N THR A 30 12.08 -0.11 0.16
CA THR A 30 12.88 0.07 -1.06
C THR A 30 14.12 0.93 -0.82
N HIS A 31 14.33 1.42 0.40
CA HIS A 31 15.35 2.40 0.80
C HIS A 31 15.29 3.76 0.07
N PHE A 32 14.25 3.98 -0.75
CA PHE A 32 14.04 5.23 -1.51
C PHE A 32 12.78 5.99 -1.09
N LYS A 33 12.31 5.79 0.14
CA LYS A 33 11.13 6.51 0.65
C LYS A 33 11.50 7.93 1.10
N ILE A 34 10.52 8.83 1.04
CA ILE A 34 10.64 10.15 1.64
C ILE A 34 10.63 9.98 3.16
N LEU A 35 11.53 10.64 3.88
CA LEU A 35 11.73 10.46 5.32
C LEU A 35 10.45 10.67 6.12
N GLU A 36 9.68 11.72 5.81
CA GLU A 36 8.43 12.03 6.50
C GLU A 36 7.38 10.91 6.39
N MET A 37 7.45 10.09 5.33
CA MET A 37 6.59 8.91 5.21
C MET A 37 6.96 7.83 6.23
N ILE A 38 8.25 7.65 6.47
CA ILE A 38 8.77 6.67 7.42
C ILE A 38 8.43 7.10 8.85
N GLU A 39 8.70 8.37 9.18
CA GLU A 39 8.36 8.94 10.49
C GLU A 39 6.86 8.84 10.80
N TYR A 40 6.02 9.18 9.82
CA TYR A 40 4.57 9.05 9.93
C TYR A 40 4.15 7.58 10.15
N ARG A 41 4.71 6.64 9.38
CA ARG A 41 4.46 5.20 9.54
C ARG A 41 4.76 4.75 10.96
N ASP A 42 5.93 5.09 11.46
CA ASP A 42 6.40 4.63 12.77
C ASP A 42 5.59 5.26 13.91
N ALA A 43 5.21 6.54 13.76
CA ALA A 43 4.31 7.20 14.69
C ALA A 43 2.93 6.53 14.73
N LEU A 44 2.35 6.25 13.55
CA LEU A 44 1.05 5.61 13.44
C LEU A 44 1.09 4.17 13.97
N ALA A 45 2.14 3.43 13.67
CA ALA A 45 2.33 2.06 14.12
C ALA A 45 2.37 2.00 15.67
N ARG A 46 3.12 2.90 16.30
CA ARG A 46 3.15 3.01 17.77
C ARG A 46 1.80 3.42 18.36
N GLN A 47 1.18 4.46 17.80
CA GLN A 47 -0.11 4.97 18.27
C GLN A 47 -1.23 3.92 18.20
N TRP A 48 -1.26 3.15 17.13
CA TRP A 48 -2.31 2.16 16.91
C TRP A 48 -1.90 0.75 17.33
N LYS A 49 -0.71 0.60 17.91
CA LYS A 49 -0.15 -0.68 18.38
C LYS A 49 -0.16 -1.75 17.28
N LEU A 50 0.29 -1.35 16.09
CA LEU A 50 0.32 -2.24 14.93
C LEU A 50 1.49 -3.21 15.02
N GLU A 51 1.26 -4.44 14.58
CA GLU A 51 2.32 -5.38 14.32
C GLU A 51 2.87 -5.14 12.92
N MET A 52 4.19 -4.87 12.81
CA MET A 52 4.82 -4.53 11.54
C MET A 52 5.78 -5.64 11.11
N ILE A 53 5.71 -6.02 9.82
CA ILE A 53 6.68 -6.88 9.16
C ILE A 53 7.37 -6.07 8.07
N TYR A 54 8.70 -6.15 8.03
CA TYR A 54 9.51 -5.46 7.00
C TYR A 54 10.08 -6.50 6.06
N GLY A 55 9.97 -6.21 4.75
CA GLY A 55 10.60 -6.97 3.69
C GLY A 55 11.43 -6.05 2.81
N GLU A 56 12.55 -6.55 2.34
CA GLU A 56 13.45 -5.85 1.42
C GLU A 56 14.10 -6.85 0.47
N ASN A 57 14.68 -6.38 -0.62
CA ASN A 57 15.53 -7.17 -1.50
C ASN A 57 16.97 -6.66 -1.41
N VAL A 58 17.72 -7.21 -0.44
CA VAL A 58 19.09 -6.81 -0.14
C VAL A 58 20.00 -7.09 -1.32
N ASP A 59 19.82 -8.21 -2.03
CA ASP A 59 20.65 -8.60 -3.17
C ASP A 59 20.54 -7.57 -4.30
N ALA A 60 19.35 -7.11 -4.62
CA ALA A 60 19.13 -6.08 -5.63
C ALA A 60 19.70 -4.71 -5.19
N LEU A 61 19.64 -4.39 -3.91
CA LEU A 61 20.27 -3.17 -3.37
C LEU A 61 21.80 -3.24 -3.46
N CYS A 62 22.41 -4.36 -3.06
CA CYS A 62 23.85 -4.58 -3.14
C CYS A 62 24.37 -4.60 -4.58
N ALA A 63 23.60 -5.18 -5.51
CA ALA A 63 23.90 -5.20 -6.94
C ALA A 63 23.70 -3.83 -7.62
N LYS A 64 23.15 -2.83 -6.92
CA LYS A 64 22.73 -1.55 -7.48
C LYS A 64 21.71 -1.69 -8.62
N ASP A 65 20.85 -2.69 -8.56
CA ASP A 65 19.73 -2.88 -9.50
C ASP A 65 18.60 -1.88 -9.19
N THR A 66 18.97 -0.62 -9.13
CA THR A 66 18.16 0.50 -8.65
C THR A 66 18.07 1.61 -9.71
N PHE A 67 17.16 2.55 -9.49
CA PHE A 67 16.95 3.76 -10.29
C PHE A 67 16.72 4.95 -9.31
N PRO A 68 17.26 6.15 -9.58
CA PRO A 68 18.04 6.59 -10.77
C PRO A 68 19.53 6.27 -10.69
N ASP A 69 20.07 6.01 -9.49
CA ASP A 69 21.51 5.97 -9.21
C ASP A 69 22.12 4.56 -9.37
N GLY A 70 21.45 3.69 -10.10
CA GLY A 70 21.87 2.30 -10.32
C GLY A 70 21.93 1.92 -11.78
N ASN A 71 22.01 0.61 -12.02
CA ASN A 71 22.29 0.01 -13.31
C ASN A 71 21.05 -0.38 -14.12
N THR A 72 19.83 -0.01 -13.64
CA THR A 72 18.62 -0.56 -14.23
C THR A 72 17.56 0.52 -14.54
N SER A 73 16.53 0.13 -15.29
CA SER A 73 15.39 1.00 -15.60
C SER A 73 14.47 1.17 -14.37
N ARG A 74 13.66 2.24 -14.37
CA ARG A 74 12.63 2.47 -13.34
C ARG A 74 11.69 1.26 -13.17
N ILE A 75 11.29 0.64 -14.30
CA ILE A 75 10.38 -0.52 -14.28
C ILE A 75 11.05 -1.72 -13.61
N GLN A 76 12.30 -2.00 -13.99
CA GLN A 76 13.05 -3.12 -13.41
C GLN A 76 13.36 -2.87 -11.93
N CYS A 77 13.72 -1.65 -11.54
CA CYS A 77 13.88 -1.28 -10.14
C CYS A 77 12.59 -1.54 -9.32
N CYS A 78 11.43 -1.13 -9.84
CA CYS A 78 10.15 -1.42 -9.18
C CYS A 78 9.88 -2.93 -9.07
N LYS A 79 10.21 -3.72 -10.10
CA LYS A 79 10.09 -5.18 -10.06
C LYS A 79 10.98 -5.75 -8.97
N ASN A 80 12.26 -5.41 -8.97
CA ASN A 80 13.26 -5.95 -8.05
C ASN A 80 12.97 -5.57 -6.59
N LEU A 81 12.77 -4.27 -6.32
CA LEU A 81 12.67 -3.78 -4.94
C LEU A 81 11.26 -3.85 -4.34
N LYS A 82 10.22 -4.03 -5.15
CA LYS A 82 8.84 -4.11 -4.62
C LYS A 82 8.22 -5.47 -4.88
N THR A 83 8.20 -5.91 -6.15
CA THR A 83 7.49 -7.14 -6.52
C THR A 83 8.21 -8.36 -5.99
N GLU A 84 9.51 -8.50 -6.25
CA GLU A 84 10.27 -9.67 -5.80
C GLU A 84 10.42 -9.68 -4.27
N ALA A 85 10.65 -8.50 -3.64
CA ALA A 85 10.67 -8.40 -2.19
C ALA A 85 9.33 -8.80 -1.56
N LEU A 86 8.19 -8.40 -2.15
CA LEU A 86 6.87 -8.81 -1.67
C LEU A 86 6.66 -10.32 -1.85
N LYS A 87 6.99 -10.88 -3.01
CA LYS A 87 6.89 -12.32 -3.27
C LYS A 87 7.68 -13.12 -2.23
N SER A 88 8.91 -12.72 -1.97
CA SER A 88 9.76 -13.37 -0.97
C SER A 88 9.19 -13.30 0.44
N VAL A 89 8.61 -12.16 0.85
CA VAL A 89 7.92 -12.06 2.15
C VAL A 89 6.70 -12.97 2.21
N LEU A 90 5.91 -13.02 1.13
CA LEU A 90 4.67 -13.80 1.10
C LEU A 90 4.90 -15.30 1.07
N SER A 91 5.95 -15.76 0.39
CA SER A 91 6.32 -17.19 0.32
C SER A 91 7.05 -17.70 1.57
N GLY A 92 7.54 -16.79 2.42
CA GLY A 92 8.33 -17.16 3.58
C GLY A 92 9.82 -17.44 3.28
N ASP A 93 10.28 -17.14 2.05
CA ASP A 93 11.65 -17.44 1.62
C ASP A 93 12.68 -16.40 2.07
N SER A 94 12.24 -15.28 2.66
CA SER A 94 13.12 -14.21 3.11
C SER A 94 13.04 -13.99 4.62
N ILE A 95 14.10 -13.42 5.18
CA ILE A 95 14.11 -12.95 6.55
C ILE A 95 13.11 -11.79 6.64
N ARG A 96 12.18 -11.91 7.57
CA ARG A 96 11.21 -10.87 7.93
C ARG A 96 11.67 -10.23 9.24
N TYR A 97 11.31 -8.98 9.43
CA TYR A 97 11.54 -8.29 10.69
C TYR A 97 10.20 -7.87 11.28
N ARG A 98 9.94 -8.29 12.50
CA ARG A 98 8.71 -7.95 13.23
C ARG A 98 9.04 -6.94 14.32
N MET A 99 8.24 -5.90 14.43
CA MET A 99 8.37 -4.95 15.53
C MET A 99 7.80 -5.54 16.81
N ASP A 100 8.63 -5.62 17.84
CA ASP A 100 8.19 -5.92 19.19
C ASP A 100 7.35 -4.76 19.73
N ARG A 101 6.14 -5.05 20.17
CA ARG A 101 5.19 -4.02 20.65
C ARG A 101 5.57 -3.40 21.99
N GLN A 102 6.42 -4.08 22.79
CA GLN A 102 6.83 -3.62 24.11
C GLN A 102 8.06 -2.72 24.01
N THR A 103 9.05 -3.13 23.24
CA THR A 103 10.32 -2.41 23.11
C THR A 103 10.36 -1.43 21.96
N GLY A 104 9.51 -1.60 20.94
CA GLY A 104 9.54 -0.84 19.70
C GLY A 104 10.68 -1.18 18.75
N ASN A 105 11.46 -2.22 19.08
CA ASN A 105 12.57 -2.69 18.27
C ASN A 105 12.11 -3.70 17.22
N TYR A 106 12.87 -3.81 16.13
CA TYR A 106 12.64 -4.80 15.09
C TYR A 106 13.48 -6.04 15.36
N GLU A 107 12.80 -7.19 15.44
CA GLU A 107 13.44 -8.48 15.63
C GLU A 107 13.20 -9.38 14.41
N PRO A 108 14.11 -10.29 14.07
CA PRO A 108 13.88 -11.24 13.00
C PRO A 108 12.60 -12.04 13.24
N ASP A 109 11.72 -12.07 12.25
CA ASP A 109 10.51 -12.90 12.29
C ASP A 109 10.90 -14.34 11.99
N LYS A 110 10.73 -15.21 12.96
CA LYS A 110 11.04 -16.64 12.85
C LYS A 110 9.92 -17.45 12.19
N ASN A 111 8.76 -16.84 11.96
CA ASN A 111 7.67 -17.49 11.26
C ASN A 111 7.96 -17.46 9.75
N THR A 112 8.19 -18.63 9.17
CA THR A 112 8.47 -18.84 7.75
C THR A 112 7.27 -19.37 6.97
N GLU A 113 6.10 -19.46 7.61
CA GLU A 113 4.89 -19.89 6.90
C GLU A 113 4.45 -18.86 5.85
N PRO A 114 4.03 -19.31 4.67
CA PRO A 114 3.50 -18.44 3.63
C PRO A 114 2.22 -17.73 4.08
N PHE A 115 2.03 -16.50 3.58
CA PHE A 115 0.76 -15.81 3.74
C PHE A 115 -0.25 -16.31 2.71
N THR A 116 -1.44 -16.65 3.16
CA THR A 116 -2.54 -17.12 2.29
C THR A 116 -3.38 -16.00 1.72
N GLY A 117 -3.32 -14.80 2.31
CA GLY A 117 -4.05 -13.64 1.86
C GLY A 117 -3.32 -12.33 2.11
N VAL A 118 -3.51 -11.36 1.21
CA VAL A 118 -2.92 -10.03 1.29
C VAL A 118 -3.99 -8.98 1.04
N ILE A 119 -4.24 -8.14 2.03
CA ILE A 119 -5.19 -7.02 1.89
C ILE A 119 -4.41 -5.82 1.36
N VAL A 120 -4.86 -5.24 0.25
CA VAL A 120 -4.21 -4.11 -0.41
C VAL A 120 -5.20 -3.00 -0.77
N GLY A 121 -4.75 -1.76 -0.63
CA GLY A 121 -5.56 -0.57 -0.90
C GLY A 121 -5.56 -0.18 -2.39
N VAL A 122 -5.88 -1.12 -3.27
CA VAL A 122 -6.03 -0.91 -4.71
C VAL A 122 -7.44 -0.43 -5.00
N ARG A 123 -7.58 0.53 -5.93
CA ARG A 123 -8.87 1.01 -6.45
C ARG A 123 -8.91 0.87 -7.96
N SER A 124 -10.10 0.66 -8.51
CA SER A 124 -10.31 0.52 -9.96
C SER A 124 -10.07 1.81 -10.73
N ASP A 125 -10.23 2.98 -10.09
CA ASP A 125 -10.05 4.30 -10.71
C ASP A 125 -8.59 4.76 -10.84
N GLU A 126 -7.62 4.02 -10.26
CA GLU A 126 -6.22 4.42 -10.30
C GLU A 126 -5.58 4.27 -11.68
N GLU A 127 -5.90 3.18 -12.37
CA GLU A 127 -5.42 2.88 -13.73
C GLU A 127 -6.25 1.77 -14.39
N GLY A 128 -6.29 1.73 -15.72
CA GLY A 128 -7.11 0.78 -16.47
C GLY A 128 -6.79 -0.70 -16.23
N SER A 129 -5.58 -1.03 -15.84
CA SER A 129 -5.22 -2.42 -15.48
C SER A 129 -5.91 -2.88 -14.20
N ARG A 130 -6.12 -1.96 -13.25
CA ARG A 130 -6.73 -2.25 -11.94
C ARG A 130 -8.24 -2.39 -12.00
N SER A 131 -8.90 -1.84 -13.01
CA SER A 131 -10.35 -2.02 -13.23
C SER A 131 -10.75 -3.46 -13.51
N LYS A 132 -9.78 -4.33 -13.85
CA LYS A 132 -10.00 -5.77 -14.10
C LYS A 132 -9.84 -6.63 -12.84
N GLU A 133 -9.30 -6.09 -11.77
CA GLU A 133 -9.18 -6.79 -10.49
C GLU A 133 -10.57 -7.02 -9.87
N ARG A 134 -10.65 -7.94 -8.92
CA ARG A 134 -11.85 -8.27 -8.15
C ARG A 134 -11.60 -8.01 -6.67
N TYR A 135 -12.65 -8.06 -5.85
CA TYR A 135 -12.50 -7.99 -4.40
C TYR A 135 -11.61 -9.10 -3.86
N PHE A 136 -11.73 -10.32 -4.42
CA PHE A 136 -10.86 -11.46 -4.14
C PHE A 136 -10.18 -11.90 -5.44
N SER A 137 -8.91 -11.54 -5.58
CA SER A 137 -8.14 -11.75 -6.80
C SER A 137 -7.07 -12.82 -6.54
N PRO A 138 -7.27 -14.07 -7.01
CA PRO A 138 -6.34 -15.17 -6.78
C PRO A 138 -5.02 -14.94 -7.51
N ARG A 139 -3.95 -15.46 -6.90
CA ARG A 139 -2.61 -15.53 -7.49
C ARG A 139 -2.17 -16.97 -7.54
N ASP A 140 -1.60 -17.38 -8.65
CA ASP A 140 -1.05 -18.70 -8.82
C ASP A 140 0.22 -18.91 -7.98
N LYS A 141 0.80 -20.10 -8.06
CA LYS A 141 2.04 -20.46 -7.36
C LYS A 141 3.26 -19.60 -7.74
N ASN A 142 3.20 -18.90 -8.89
CA ASN A 142 4.23 -17.96 -9.32
C ASN A 142 3.95 -16.51 -8.85
N ASN A 143 2.87 -16.31 -8.11
CA ASN A 143 2.33 -15.01 -7.69
C ASN A 143 1.78 -14.16 -8.86
N ASP A 144 1.54 -14.77 -10.02
CA ASP A 144 0.91 -14.12 -11.14
C ASP A 144 -0.63 -14.18 -11.01
N TRP A 145 -1.30 -13.26 -11.67
CA TRP A 145 -2.76 -13.20 -11.61
C TRP A 145 -3.40 -14.41 -12.29
N ASP A 146 -4.15 -15.19 -11.51
CA ASP A 146 -4.91 -16.33 -12.03
C ASP A 146 -6.28 -15.90 -12.54
N VAL A 147 -6.31 -15.46 -13.80
CA VAL A 147 -7.53 -15.02 -14.46
C VAL A 147 -8.53 -16.16 -14.66
N ALA A 148 -8.05 -17.40 -14.81
CA ALA A 148 -8.89 -18.56 -15.03
C ALA A 148 -9.67 -18.96 -13.77
N ASP A 149 -9.08 -18.75 -12.60
CA ASP A 149 -9.70 -19.04 -11.29
C ASP A 149 -10.36 -17.81 -10.64
N GLN A 150 -10.68 -16.78 -11.43
CA GLN A 150 -11.34 -15.56 -10.95
C GLN A 150 -12.83 -15.53 -11.33
N PRO A 151 -13.73 -16.05 -10.48
CA PRO A 151 -15.15 -16.03 -10.75
C PRO A 151 -15.71 -14.60 -10.73
N ALA A 152 -16.84 -14.40 -11.40
CA ALA A 152 -17.57 -13.14 -11.31
C ALA A 152 -18.14 -12.97 -9.90
N GLU A 153 -17.91 -11.79 -9.30
CA GLU A 153 -18.39 -11.42 -7.96
C GLU A 153 -19.79 -10.76 -8.09
N LEU A 154 -20.79 -11.58 -8.43
CA LEU A 154 -22.18 -11.13 -8.58
C LEU A 154 -22.92 -11.29 -7.26
N TRP A 155 -23.85 -10.36 -6.97
CA TRP A 155 -24.73 -10.40 -5.79
C TRP A 155 -23.98 -10.53 -4.45
N ASN A 156 -22.78 -9.94 -4.34
CA ASN A 156 -21.89 -10.04 -3.16
C ASN A 156 -21.50 -11.48 -2.80
N GLN A 157 -21.43 -12.36 -3.79
CA GLN A 157 -20.92 -13.72 -3.62
C GLN A 157 -19.45 -13.75 -4.00
N PHE A 158 -18.61 -14.09 -3.03
CA PHE A 158 -17.17 -14.10 -3.17
C PHE A 158 -16.62 -15.51 -3.02
N LYS A 159 -15.63 -15.87 -3.87
CA LYS A 159 -14.85 -17.08 -3.65
C LYS A 159 -13.80 -16.78 -2.58
N THR A 160 -13.82 -17.56 -1.51
CA THR A 160 -12.87 -17.40 -0.37
C THR A 160 -11.98 -18.62 -0.17
N GLU A 161 -12.22 -19.73 -0.89
CA GLU A 161 -11.39 -20.92 -0.85
C GLU A 161 -10.54 -21.01 -2.11
N PHE A 162 -9.22 -21.18 -1.94
CA PHE A 162 -8.23 -21.21 -3.01
C PHE A 162 -7.32 -22.44 -2.86
N ALA A 163 -6.68 -22.84 -3.96
CA ALA A 163 -5.82 -24.01 -3.97
C ALA A 163 -4.63 -23.85 -3.00
N PRO A 164 -4.17 -24.92 -2.36
CA PRO A 164 -2.97 -24.90 -1.52
C PRO A 164 -1.75 -24.36 -2.27
N GLY A 165 -0.92 -23.55 -1.61
CA GLY A 165 0.27 -22.93 -2.20
C GLY A 165 0.00 -21.70 -3.08
N THR A 166 -1.26 -21.25 -3.14
CA THR A 166 -1.65 -19.97 -3.75
C THR A 166 -1.94 -18.94 -2.67
N HIS A 167 -2.05 -17.67 -3.05
CA HIS A 167 -2.57 -16.63 -2.15
C HIS A 167 -3.61 -15.78 -2.87
N VAL A 168 -4.43 -15.10 -2.10
CA VAL A 168 -5.45 -14.18 -2.61
C VAL A 168 -5.09 -12.75 -2.26
N ARG A 169 -5.21 -11.84 -3.22
CA ARG A 169 -5.22 -10.40 -2.95
C ARG A 169 -6.65 -9.95 -2.71
N ILE A 170 -6.84 -9.21 -1.63
CA ILE A 170 -8.15 -8.72 -1.20
C ILE A 170 -8.16 -7.21 -1.34
N HIS A 171 -9.12 -6.67 -2.08
CA HIS A 171 -9.21 -5.26 -2.47
C HIS A 171 -10.48 -4.60 -1.88
N PRO A 172 -10.55 -4.28 -0.59
CA PRO A 172 -11.76 -3.70 0.01
C PRO A 172 -12.14 -2.32 -0.52
N LEU A 173 -11.21 -1.63 -1.19
CA LEU A 173 -11.41 -0.31 -1.76
C LEU A 173 -11.63 -0.35 -3.28
N GLN A 174 -11.90 -1.52 -3.86
CA GLN A 174 -11.96 -1.71 -5.32
C GLN A 174 -12.87 -0.70 -6.02
N ASP A 175 -14.07 -0.48 -5.50
CA ASP A 175 -15.07 0.40 -6.10
C ASP A 175 -15.03 1.86 -5.57
N TRP A 176 -14.03 2.18 -4.73
CA TRP A 176 -13.87 3.53 -4.22
C TRP A 176 -13.13 4.41 -5.23
N THR A 177 -13.55 5.66 -5.34
CA THR A 177 -12.83 6.70 -6.08
C THR A 177 -11.82 7.43 -5.19
N GLU A 178 -10.91 8.20 -5.80
CA GLU A 178 -10.02 9.08 -5.02
C GLU A 178 -10.82 10.09 -4.18
N LEU A 179 -11.94 10.58 -4.69
CA LEU A 179 -12.81 11.48 -3.95
C LEU A 179 -13.42 10.79 -2.73
N ASP A 180 -13.91 9.55 -2.87
CA ASP A 180 -14.46 8.78 -1.74
C ASP A 180 -13.44 8.59 -0.63
N ILE A 181 -12.17 8.33 -0.99
CA ILE A 181 -11.06 8.21 -0.02
C ILE A 181 -10.91 9.51 0.77
N TRP A 182 -10.86 10.66 0.10
CA TRP A 182 -10.67 11.94 0.77
C TRP A 182 -11.90 12.40 1.57
N GLU A 183 -13.11 12.15 1.09
CA GLU A 183 -14.34 12.40 1.84
C GLU A 183 -14.43 11.51 3.09
N TYR A 184 -13.98 10.26 2.98
CA TYR A 184 -13.92 9.37 4.14
C TYR A 184 -12.86 9.82 5.16
N ILE A 185 -11.69 10.24 4.70
CA ILE A 185 -10.64 10.82 5.56
C ILE A 185 -11.19 12.04 6.31
N LEU A 186 -11.90 12.92 5.61
CA LEU A 186 -12.53 14.10 6.20
C LEU A 186 -13.58 13.74 7.26
N ARG A 187 -14.50 12.86 6.90
CA ARG A 187 -15.61 12.43 7.77
C ARG A 187 -15.14 11.76 9.05
N GLU A 188 -14.15 10.90 8.95
CA GLU A 188 -13.65 10.09 10.08
C GLU A 188 -12.45 10.76 10.80
N ASN A 189 -12.01 11.92 10.32
CA ASN A 189 -10.83 12.62 10.81
C ASN A 189 -9.58 11.71 10.86
N ILE A 190 -9.33 10.98 9.77
CA ILE A 190 -8.22 10.04 9.67
C ILE A 190 -6.92 10.80 9.52
N PRO A 191 -5.89 10.51 10.32
CA PRO A 191 -4.59 11.15 10.15
C PRO A 191 -3.96 10.77 8.80
N VAL A 192 -3.31 11.72 8.15
CA VAL A 192 -2.57 11.52 6.90
C VAL A 192 -1.22 12.24 6.98
N VAL A 193 -0.26 11.77 6.20
CA VAL A 193 1.06 12.40 6.15
C VAL A 193 0.99 13.79 5.57
N SER A 194 1.75 14.72 6.15
CA SER A 194 1.72 16.15 5.80
C SER A 194 2.15 16.47 4.35
N LEU A 195 2.77 15.52 3.65
CA LEU A 195 3.14 15.64 2.24
C LEU A 195 1.94 15.82 1.29
N TYR A 196 0.74 15.46 1.73
CA TYR A 196 -0.47 15.67 0.95
C TYR A 196 -0.93 17.14 0.92
N PHE A 197 -0.36 18.01 1.74
CA PHE A 197 -0.75 19.42 1.84
C PHE A 197 0.32 20.34 1.26
N ASN A 198 -0.14 21.47 0.71
CA ASN A 198 0.74 22.54 0.27
C ASN A 198 1.42 23.22 1.48
N ARG A 199 2.74 23.25 1.46
CA ARG A 199 3.58 23.89 2.49
C ARG A 199 4.00 25.32 2.14
N GLY A 200 3.32 25.98 1.22
CA GLY A 200 3.60 27.35 0.82
C GLY A 200 4.40 27.49 -0.47
N ASN A 201 4.75 26.37 -1.12
CA ASN A 201 5.49 26.34 -2.39
C ASN A 201 4.59 26.16 -3.63
N GLY A 202 3.26 26.18 -3.46
CA GLY A 202 2.30 25.99 -4.55
C GLY A 202 2.13 24.54 -5.03
N THR A 203 2.71 23.57 -4.31
CA THR A 203 2.63 22.16 -4.70
C THR A 203 2.31 21.25 -3.51
N ARG A 204 1.75 20.07 -3.79
CA ARG A 204 1.53 18.97 -2.85
C ARG A 204 1.71 17.62 -3.54
N TYR A 205 1.85 16.56 -2.79
CA TYR A 205 1.79 15.22 -3.35
C TYR A 205 0.32 14.76 -3.50
N ARG A 206 -0.03 14.14 -4.62
CA ARG A 206 -1.33 13.48 -4.85
C ARG A 206 -1.25 11.99 -4.50
N SER A 207 -0.11 11.37 -4.79
CA SER A 207 0.22 9.99 -4.43
C SER A 207 1.62 9.91 -3.84
N LEU A 208 1.91 8.87 -3.07
CA LEU A 208 3.18 8.68 -2.40
C LEU A 208 3.82 7.35 -2.80
N GLY A 209 5.10 7.41 -3.14
CA GLY A 209 5.90 6.28 -3.57
C GLY A 209 7.37 6.42 -3.18
N CYS A 210 8.28 5.93 -4.03
CA CYS A 210 9.71 6.21 -3.88
C CYS A 210 10.01 7.66 -4.25
N ALA A 211 10.87 8.33 -3.51
CA ALA A 211 11.22 9.75 -3.71
C ALA A 211 11.61 10.08 -5.17
N PRO A 212 12.50 9.30 -5.84
CA PRO A 212 12.88 9.62 -7.21
C PRO A 212 11.76 9.40 -8.24
N CYS A 213 10.71 8.64 -7.89
CA CYS A 213 9.63 8.29 -8.81
C CYS A 213 8.35 9.10 -8.61
N THR A 214 8.24 9.80 -7.48
CA THR A 214 7.02 10.51 -7.11
C THR A 214 7.25 12.01 -7.26
N LYS A 215 6.38 12.66 -8.04
CA LYS A 215 6.45 14.10 -8.25
C LYS A 215 5.25 14.81 -7.61
N PRO A 216 5.44 16.01 -7.05
CA PRO A 216 4.33 16.82 -6.59
C PRO A 216 3.50 17.35 -7.78
N VAL A 217 2.25 17.74 -7.50
CA VAL A 217 1.33 18.40 -8.42
C VAL A 217 1.09 19.83 -7.95
N GLU A 218 0.74 20.71 -8.88
CA GLU A 218 0.36 22.09 -8.58
C GLU A 218 -0.96 22.12 -7.80
N SER A 219 -0.91 22.66 -6.59
CA SER A 219 -2.08 22.81 -5.73
C SER A 219 -1.78 23.76 -4.58
N THR A 220 -2.78 24.52 -4.18
CA THR A 220 -2.73 25.41 -3.02
C THR A 220 -3.36 24.80 -1.78
N ALA A 221 -3.96 23.61 -1.89
CA ALA A 221 -4.69 22.94 -0.81
C ALA A 221 -3.82 22.66 0.42
N ARG A 222 -4.25 23.16 1.57
CA ARG A 222 -3.55 23.06 2.87
C ARG A 222 -4.30 22.21 3.89
N SER A 223 -5.51 21.79 3.54
CA SER A 223 -6.35 20.95 4.41
C SER A 223 -7.05 19.84 3.59
N VAL A 224 -7.66 18.91 4.29
CA VAL A 224 -8.43 17.81 3.65
C VAL A 224 -9.64 18.38 2.94
N GLU A 225 -10.32 19.37 3.52
CA GLU A 225 -11.47 20.06 2.95
C GLU A 225 -11.13 20.71 1.60
N GLU A 226 -9.97 21.37 1.53
CA GLU A 226 -9.50 22.02 0.31
C GLU A 226 -9.15 20.98 -0.78
N ILE A 227 -8.58 19.82 -0.39
CA ILE A 227 -8.34 18.72 -1.33
C ILE A 227 -9.67 18.17 -1.88
N VAL A 228 -10.67 17.95 -1.01
CA VAL A 228 -12.01 17.51 -1.43
C VAL A 228 -12.64 18.51 -2.39
N ALA A 229 -12.53 19.80 -2.12
CA ALA A 229 -13.03 20.86 -2.99
C ALA A 229 -12.34 20.83 -4.38
N GLU A 230 -10.99 20.75 -4.42
CA GLU A 230 -10.23 20.62 -5.67
C GLU A 230 -10.67 19.42 -6.53
N LEU A 231 -10.95 18.28 -5.89
CA LEU A 231 -11.38 17.06 -6.59
C LEU A 231 -12.80 17.19 -7.13
N LYS A 232 -13.71 17.81 -6.37
CA LYS A 232 -15.09 18.09 -6.81
C LYS A 232 -15.14 19.06 -7.98
N ASP A 233 -14.25 20.03 -8.01
CA ASP A 233 -14.11 20.98 -9.13
C ASP A 233 -13.47 20.36 -10.37
N GLY A 234 -13.11 19.07 -10.34
CA GLY A 234 -12.57 18.33 -11.49
C GLY A 234 -11.12 18.67 -11.84
N LYS A 235 -10.37 19.32 -10.94
CA LYS A 235 -8.99 19.77 -11.20
C LYS A 235 -8.05 18.67 -11.68
N PHE A 236 -8.31 17.42 -11.31
CA PHE A 236 -7.47 16.26 -11.65
C PHE A 236 -8.20 15.18 -12.45
N SER A 237 -9.36 15.47 -13.02
CA SER A 237 -10.21 14.51 -13.76
C SER A 237 -9.56 13.91 -15.01
N ASN A 238 -8.51 14.57 -15.54
CA ASN A 238 -7.84 14.17 -16.78
C ASN A 238 -6.45 13.53 -16.56
N ILE A 239 -6.10 13.19 -15.32
CA ILE A 239 -4.81 12.60 -14.96
C ILE A 239 -5.06 11.18 -14.44
N ALA A 240 -5.29 10.24 -15.37
CA ALA A 240 -5.26 8.82 -15.12
C ALA A 240 -3.91 8.24 -15.57
#